data_94d74f3240d1b4834b8f74ebe08387b2
#
_entry.id   94d74f3240d1b4834b8f74ebe08387b2
#
_cell.length_a   1.000
_cell.length_b   1.000
_cell.length_c   1.000
_cell.angle_alpha   90.00
_cell.angle_beta   90.00
_cell.angle_gamma   90.00
#
_symmetry.space_group_name_H-M   'P 1'
#
loop_
_entity.id
_entity.type
_entity.pdbx_description
1 polymer ?
#
loop_
_entity_poly.entity_id
_entity_poly.type
_entity_poly.pdbx_seq_one_letter_code
_entity_poly.pdbx_strand_id
1 'polypeptide(L)' 'MVWRERIIRERRETTKIPKDPVMLLSYINTQLRDNYPDMDELCRSLCLDRKDVDEKLASIDYEYDLGKNQYV' A
#
# COMPACT_ATOMS: atom_id res chain seq x y z
N MET A 1 25.10 -17.20 2.98
CA MET A 1 24.87 -16.61 2.76
C MET A 1 24.35 -16.01 2.56
N VAL A 2 24.12 -16.36 2.57
CA VAL A 2 23.61 -15.62 2.30
C VAL A 2 22.91 -15.02 2.39
N TRP A 3 22.72 -15.36 2.50
CA TRP A 3 21.87 -14.64 2.49
C TRP A 3 21.51 -13.85 2.32
N ARG A 4 21.35 -13.80 2.41
CA ARG A 4 21.19 -12.97 2.18
C ARG A 4 20.81 -12.36 1.57
N GLU A 5 20.64 -12.61 1.29
CA GLU A 5 20.39 -11.86 0.69
C GLU A 5 19.48 -11.61 0.50
N ARG A 6 18.80 -11.99 0.56
CA ARG A 6 17.87 -11.61 0.46
C ARG A 6 17.34 -10.81 0.83
N ILE A 7 17.02 -10.98 1.37
CA ILE A 7 16.50 -10.13 1.90
C ILE A 7 16.52 -8.95 1.60
N ILE A 8 16.84 -8.77 1.46
CA ILE A 8 17.06 -7.58 1.16
C ILE A 8 16.35 -7.01 0.15
N ARG A 9 15.83 -7.58 -0.54
CA ARG A 9 15.15 -7.12 -1.52
C ARG A 9 13.92 -6.55 -1.19
N GLU A 10 13.38 -6.86 -0.13
CA GLU A 10 12.11 -6.41 0.10
C GLU A 10 12.01 -5.01 0.34
N ARG A 11 12.99 -4.42 0.86
CA ARG A 11 12.85 -3.09 1.07
C ARG A 11 12.80 -2.38 -0.15
N ARG A 12 13.29 -2.96 -1.15
CA ARG A 12 13.23 -2.35 -2.38
C ARG A 12 11.88 -2.30 -2.87
N GLU A 13 11.08 -3.22 -2.47
CA GLU A 13 9.73 -3.23 -2.91
C GLU A 13 8.99 -2.04 -2.45
N THR A 14 9.27 -1.56 -1.26
CA THR A 14 8.54 -0.42 -0.77
C THR A 14 8.91 0.82 -1.55
N THR A 15 10.09 0.86 -2.16
CA THR A 15 10.45 2.02 -2.93
C THR A 15 9.83 1.99 -4.31
N LYS A 16 9.16 0.90 -4.64
CA LYS A 16 8.53 0.79 -5.93
C LYS A 16 7.04 0.99 -5.88
N ILE A 17 6.54 1.63 -4.85
CA ILE A 17 5.11 1.90 -4.73
C ILE A 17 4.71 2.86 -5.83
N PRO A 18 3.67 2.53 -6.60
CA PRO A 18 3.26 3.37 -7.73
C PRO A 18 2.81 4.75 -7.29
N LYS A 19 3.10 5.75 -8.10
CA LYS A 19 2.65 7.10 -7.83
C LYS A 19 1.39 7.44 -8.60
N ASP A 20 1.10 6.71 -9.64
CA ASP A 20 -0.11 6.91 -10.41
C ASP A 20 -1.31 6.44 -9.60
N PRO A 21 -2.37 7.28 -9.45
CA PRO A 21 -3.50 6.90 -8.59
C PRO A 21 -4.16 5.59 -8.98
N VAL A 22 -4.32 5.30 -10.26
CA VAL A 22 -4.96 4.06 -10.68
C VAL A 22 -4.11 2.86 -10.30
N MET A 23 -2.81 2.94 -10.54
CA MET A 23 -1.92 1.85 -10.19
C MET A 23 -1.76 1.73 -8.68
N LEU A 24 -1.76 2.87 -7.99
CA LEU A 24 -1.68 2.87 -6.54
C LEU A 24 -2.91 2.18 -5.94
N LEU A 25 -4.08 2.44 -6.50
CA LEU A 25 -5.31 1.80 -6.04
C LEU A 25 -5.18 0.30 -6.09
N SER A 26 -4.73 -0.23 -7.21
CA SER A 26 -4.57 -1.67 -7.36
C SER A 26 -3.55 -2.22 -6.38
N TYR A 27 -2.43 -1.54 -6.24
CA TYR A 27 -1.37 -1.97 -5.33
C TYR A 27 -1.88 -2.00 -3.89
N ILE A 28 -2.52 -0.91 -3.44
CA ILE A 28 -2.99 -0.81 -2.07
C ILE A 28 -4.06 -1.85 -1.77
N ASN A 29 -5.04 -2.01 -2.66
CA ASN A 29 -6.10 -2.99 -2.42
C ASN A 29 -5.55 -4.41 -2.39
N THR A 30 -4.56 -4.72 -3.20
CA THR A 30 -3.94 -6.04 -3.16
C THR A 30 -3.24 -6.26 -1.82
N GLN A 31 -2.53 -5.25 -1.33
CA GLN A 31 -1.83 -5.37 -0.06
C GLN A 31 -2.82 -5.52 1.09
N LEU A 32 -3.92 -4.78 1.07
CA LEU A 32 -4.92 -4.90 2.12
C LEU A 32 -5.57 -6.27 2.10
N ARG A 33 -5.81 -6.81 0.91
CA ARG A 33 -6.43 -8.12 0.82
C ARG A 33 -5.49 -9.23 1.30
N ASP A 34 -4.23 -9.16 0.94
CA ASP A 34 -3.31 -10.27 1.15
C ASP A 34 -2.42 -10.15 2.38
N ASN A 35 -2.07 -8.94 2.79
CA ASN A 35 -1.02 -8.77 3.78
C ASN A 35 -1.36 -7.94 5.01
N TYR A 36 -2.35 -7.07 4.95
CA TYR A 36 -2.62 -6.15 6.06
C TYR A 36 -4.09 -6.12 6.43
N PRO A 37 -4.39 -6.08 7.74
CA PRO A 37 -5.78 -6.07 8.19
C PRO A 37 -6.47 -4.71 8.07
N ASP A 38 -5.69 -3.63 7.93
CA ASP A 38 -6.27 -2.31 7.76
C ASP A 38 -5.20 -1.34 7.25
N MET A 39 -5.64 -0.12 6.95
CA MET A 39 -4.74 0.89 6.38
C MET A 39 -3.70 1.37 7.38
N ASP A 40 -4.01 1.37 8.66
CA ASP A 40 -3.05 1.80 9.66
C ASP A 40 -1.84 0.87 9.65
N GLU A 41 -2.08 -0.43 9.61
CA GLU A 41 -1.00 -1.39 9.56
C GLU A 41 -0.22 -1.29 8.26
N LEU A 42 -0.93 -1.11 7.15
CA LEU A 42 -0.28 -0.99 5.86
C LEU A 42 0.65 0.23 5.85
N CYS A 43 0.15 1.37 6.28
CA CYS A 43 0.95 2.59 6.26
C CYS A 43 2.15 2.48 7.19
N ARG A 44 1.97 1.84 8.33
CA ARG A 44 3.07 1.68 9.27
C ARG A 44 4.16 0.78 8.68
N SER A 45 3.77 -0.31 8.08
CA SER A 45 4.71 -1.26 7.52
C SER A 45 5.45 -0.74 6.30
N LEU A 46 4.75 -0.01 5.44
CA LEU A 46 5.34 0.48 4.21
C LEU A 46 5.85 1.91 4.33
N CYS A 47 5.75 2.49 5.51
CA CYS A 47 6.21 3.85 5.77
C CYS A 47 5.53 4.86 4.85
N LEU A 48 4.21 4.71 4.71
CA LEU A 48 3.42 5.62 3.89
C LEU A 48 2.65 6.60 4.74
N ASP A 49 2.39 7.77 4.20
CA ASP A 49 1.54 8.75 4.85
C ASP A 49 0.11 8.47 4.41
N ARG A 50 -0.75 8.08 5.36
CA ARG A 50 -2.13 7.76 5.06
C ARG A 50 -2.85 8.89 4.35
N LYS A 51 -2.60 10.12 4.79
CA LYS A 51 -3.25 11.28 4.18
C LYS A 51 -2.87 11.42 2.71
N ASP A 52 -1.61 11.19 2.40
CA ASP A 52 -1.14 11.30 1.03
C ASP A 52 -1.80 10.25 0.14
N VAL A 53 -1.91 9.02 0.63
CA VAL A 53 -2.55 7.95 -0.10
C VAL A 53 -4.03 8.27 -0.31
N ASP A 54 -4.71 8.73 0.75
CA ASP A 54 -6.12 9.06 0.66
C ASP A 54 -6.36 10.17 -0.36
N GLU A 55 -5.50 11.17 -0.39
CA GLU A 55 -5.65 12.27 -1.35
C GLU A 55 -5.46 11.79 -2.77
N LYS A 56 -4.49 10.95 -3.00
CA LYS A 56 -4.25 10.44 -4.33
C LYS A 56 -5.41 9.58 -4.83
N LEU A 57 -5.96 8.74 -3.98
CA LEU A 57 -7.07 7.90 -4.39
C LEU A 57 -8.37 8.68 -4.48
N ALA A 58 -8.53 9.72 -3.67
CA ALA A 58 -9.70 10.58 -3.80
C ALA A 58 -9.72 11.31 -5.16
N SER A 59 -8.55 11.54 -5.73
CA SER A 59 -8.48 12.20 -7.03
C SER A 59 -9.13 11.38 -8.14
N ILE A 60 -9.33 10.08 -7.91
CA ILE A 60 -10.03 9.21 -8.85
C ILE A 60 -11.31 8.66 -8.22
N ASP A 61 -11.83 9.38 -7.22
CA ASP A 61 -13.12 9.07 -6.58
C ASP A 61 -13.14 7.76 -5.80
N TYR A 62 -12.05 7.40 -5.19
CA TYR A 62 -11.99 6.22 -4.32
C TYR A 62 -11.74 6.61 -2.88
N GLU A 63 -12.42 5.93 -1.96
CA GLU A 63 -12.24 6.14 -0.53
C GLU A 63 -12.12 4.81 0.17
N TYR A 64 -11.46 4.81 1.31
CA TYR A 64 -11.27 3.59 2.07
C TYR A 64 -12.56 3.17 2.76
N ASP A 65 -12.96 1.92 2.57
CA ASP A 65 -14.11 1.35 3.23
C ASP A 65 -13.59 0.39 4.30
N LEU A 66 -13.72 0.77 5.56
CA LEU A 66 -13.20 -0.02 6.66
C LEU A 66 -13.88 -1.39 6.72
N GLY A 67 -15.17 -1.46 6.44
CA GLY A 67 -15.90 -2.72 6.49
C GLY A 67 -15.39 -3.74 5.50
N LYS A 68 -14.94 -3.27 4.33
CA LYS A 68 -14.43 -4.17 3.29
C LYS A 68 -12.91 -4.23 3.27
N ASN A 69 -12.26 -3.36 4.03
CA ASN A 69 -10.81 -3.24 4.06
C ASN A 69 -10.26 -3.03 2.65
N GLN A 70 -10.86 -2.09 1.93
CA GLN A 70 -10.38 -1.77 0.59
C GLN A 70 -10.89 -0.39 0.18
N TYR A 71 -10.27 0.17 -0.84
CA TYR A 71 -10.72 1.44 -1.40
C TYR A 71 -11.77 1.14 -2.47
N VAL A 72 -12.87 1.84 -2.39
CA VAL A 72 -14.00 1.62 -3.30
C VAL A 72 -14.52 2.92 -3.88
#